data_ccb1b69d08f4105539aacd4d676e6691
#
_entry.id   ccb1b69d08f4105539aacd4d676e6691
#
_cell.length_a   1.000
_cell.length_b   1.000
_cell.length_c   1.000
_cell.angle_alpha   90.00
_cell.angle_beta   90.00
_cell.angle_gamma   90.00
#
_symmetry.space_group_name_H-M   'P 1'
#
loop_
_entity.id
_entity.type
_entity.pdbx_description
1 polymer ?
#
loop_
_entity_poly.entity_id
_entity_poly.type
_entity_poly.pdbx_seq_one_letter_code
_entity_poly.pdbx_strand_id
1 'polypeptide(L)'
;MDLLRWFRFAWAVGVPWDQATRAEARDFIRWLQVAGKPARSHWRRPGGPPLARPAGRPAPNPVTGKAPPGPGYAPSTLAHCETVARGFYEFCLQAGTGPMVNPFPLARGRGWRPHAHRSPLEPFRAERSGLFRPRAAPRRPRQIPDEKFSELFAALGSHRDRALVAFWVSAGVRASELLGATAGDADPGQQLITVIRKGTRHLQQLPASPDAFVWLRLYQAQMHGLVPAGPDDPLWWTLRRPFRALGYQAAYRVFRRASASLGANWSLHDLRHLAAYRC
;
A
#
# COMPACT_ATOMS: atom_id res chain seq x y z
N MET A 1 -11.46 0.56 -11.90
CA MET A 1 -12.53 0.27 -10.91
C MET A 1 -13.28 1.52 -10.47
N ASP A 2 -12.59 2.64 -10.24
CA ASP A 2 -13.22 3.84 -9.68
C ASP A 2 -14.09 4.58 -10.70
N LEU A 3 -13.63 4.75 -11.94
CA LEU A 3 -14.46 5.26 -13.04
C LEU A 3 -15.69 4.39 -13.30
N LEU A 4 -15.55 3.07 -13.22
CA LEU A 4 -16.70 2.17 -13.40
C LEU A 4 -17.77 2.40 -12.33
N ARG A 5 -17.40 2.75 -11.10
CA ARG A 5 -18.38 3.13 -10.05
C ARG A 5 -19.09 4.43 -10.39
N TRP A 6 -18.32 5.40 -10.90
CA TRP A 6 -18.88 6.67 -11.34
C TRP A 6 -19.88 6.50 -12.49
N PHE A 7 -19.50 5.81 -13.56
CA PHE A 7 -20.39 5.56 -14.69
C PHE A 7 -21.64 4.77 -14.32
N ARG A 8 -21.53 3.75 -13.46
CA ARG A 8 -22.69 3.01 -12.95
C ARG A 8 -23.62 3.89 -12.12
N PHE A 9 -23.08 4.80 -11.34
CA PHE A 9 -23.90 5.76 -10.58
C PHE A 9 -24.59 6.72 -11.54
N ALA A 10 -23.88 7.36 -12.45
CA ALA A 10 -24.42 8.30 -13.42
C ALA A 10 -25.53 7.63 -14.26
N TRP A 11 -25.31 6.41 -14.69
CA TRP A 11 -26.31 5.62 -15.41
C TRP A 11 -27.54 5.32 -14.54
N ALA A 12 -27.36 4.96 -13.30
CA ALA A 12 -28.48 4.66 -12.39
C ALA A 12 -29.34 5.87 -12.06
N VAL A 13 -28.77 7.08 -12.08
CA VAL A 13 -29.52 8.34 -11.90
C VAL A 13 -29.98 8.96 -13.21
N GLY A 14 -29.74 8.30 -14.36
CA GLY A 14 -30.20 8.74 -15.68
C GLY A 14 -29.48 9.97 -16.22
N VAL A 15 -28.27 10.28 -15.73
CA VAL A 15 -27.49 11.45 -16.17
C VAL A 15 -26.32 11.00 -17.04
N PRO A 16 -26.25 11.46 -18.31
CA PRO A 16 -25.08 11.22 -19.15
C PRO A 16 -23.82 11.81 -18.51
N TRP A 17 -22.69 11.12 -18.64
CA TRP A 17 -21.44 11.53 -18.00
C TRP A 17 -20.93 12.90 -18.47
N ASP A 18 -21.21 13.25 -19.72
CA ASP A 18 -20.86 14.52 -20.36
C ASP A 18 -21.76 15.70 -19.95
N GLN A 19 -22.90 15.41 -19.30
CA GLN A 19 -23.82 16.40 -18.75
C GLN A 19 -23.77 16.46 -17.20
N ALA A 20 -22.91 15.66 -16.58
CA ALA A 20 -22.80 15.59 -15.13
C ALA A 20 -22.39 16.95 -14.54
N THR A 21 -23.03 17.33 -13.44
CA THR A 21 -22.78 18.56 -12.70
C THR A 21 -22.15 18.31 -11.33
N ARG A 22 -21.91 19.36 -10.58
CA ARG A 22 -21.44 19.25 -9.19
C ARG A 22 -22.44 18.54 -8.26
N ALA A 23 -23.73 18.56 -8.60
CA ALA A 23 -24.75 17.89 -7.80
C ALA A 23 -24.56 16.38 -7.87
N GLU A 24 -24.42 15.81 -9.06
CA GLU A 24 -24.22 14.39 -9.26
C GLU A 24 -22.87 13.94 -8.65
N ALA A 25 -21.82 14.74 -8.78
CA ALA A 25 -20.53 14.44 -8.17
C ALA A 25 -20.60 14.40 -6.64
N ARG A 26 -21.33 15.35 -6.02
CA ARG A 26 -21.58 15.35 -4.56
C ARG A 26 -22.38 14.12 -4.16
N ASP A 27 -23.44 13.81 -4.88
CA ASP A 27 -24.37 12.74 -4.55
C ASP A 27 -23.72 11.36 -4.78
N PHE A 28 -22.84 11.24 -5.77
CA PHE A 28 -21.97 10.07 -5.93
C PHE A 28 -21.10 9.79 -4.70
N ILE A 29 -20.43 10.82 -4.16
CA ILE A 29 -19.58 10.64 -2.97
C ILE A 29 -20.44 10.31 -1.74
N ARG A 30 -21.62 10.93 -1.59
CA ARG A 30 -22.59 10.59 -0.54
C ARG A 30 -23.11 9.17 -0.66
N TRP A 31 -23.46 8.76 -1.88
CA TRP A 31 -23.87 7.39 -2.14
C TRP A 31 -22.77 6.38 -1.77
N LEU A 32 -21.52 6.64 -2.13
CA LEU A 32 -20.40 5.79 -1.74
C LEU A 32 -20.21 5.70 -0.22
N GLN A 33 -20.58 6.72 0.56
CA GLN A 33 -20.49 6.70 2.02
C GLN A 33 -21.48 5.70 2.64
N VAL A 34 -22.66 5.57 2.07
CA VAL A 34 -23.73 4.68 2.57
C VAL A 34 -23.74 3.33 1.86
N ALA A 35 -23.21 3.26 0.64
CA ALA A 35 -23.17 2.04 -0.14
C ALA A 35 -22.27 0.97 0.49
N GLY A 36 -22.78 -0.23 0.60
CA GLY A 36 -21.97 -1.39 0.95
C GLY A 36 -21.03 -1.80 -0.19
N LYS A 37 -19.87 -2.32 0.16
CA LYS A 37 -19.01 -2.98 -0.82
C LYS A 37 -19.75 -4.18 -1.40
N PRO A 38 -19.74 -4.38 -2.74
CA PRO A 38 -20.31 -5.58 -3.33
C PRO A 38 -19.62 -6.82 -2.74
N ALA A 39 -20.39 -7.85 -2.44
CA ALA A 39 -19.84 -9.15 -2.07
C ALA A 39 -19.04 -9.69 -3.27
N ARG A 40 -17.76 -9.99 -3.05
CA ARG A 40 -16.94 -10.65 -4.07
C ARG A 40 -17.04 -12.14 -3.87
N SER A 41 -17.46 -12.86 -4.92
CA SER A 41 -17.28 -14.30 -4.97
C SER A 41 -15.78 -14.61 -4.89
N HIS A 42 -15.43 -15.67 -4.15
CA HIS A 42 -14.05 -16.09 -4.07
C HIS A 42 -13.62 -16.61 -5.46
N TRP A 43 -12.53 -16.09 -6.02
CA TRP A 43 -12.06 -16.44 -7.38
C TRP A 43 -11.84 -17.95 -7.61
N ARG A 44 -11.59 -18.72 -6.51
CA ARG A 44 -11.47 -20.19 -6.55
C ARG A 44 -12.81 -20.93 -6.44
N ARG A 45 -13.91 -20.22 -6.23
CA ARG A 45 -15.28 -20.77 -6.14
C ARG A 45 -16.22 -19.86 -6.92
N PRO A 46 -16.07 -19.76 -8.25
CA PRO A 46 -17.02 -19.03 -9.07
C PRO A 46 -18.39 -19.72 -8.92
N GLY A 47 -19.42 -18.96 -8.56
CA GLY A 47 -20.78 -19.48 -8.34
C GLY A 47 -21.10 -19.94 -6.91
N GLY A 48 -20.16 -19.91 -5.97
CA GLY A 48 -20.46 -20.15 -4.56
C GLY A 48 -21.24 -18.98 -3.94
N PRO A 49 -22.04 -19.25 -2.87
CA PRO A 49 -22.75 -18.19 -2.18
C PRO A 49 -21.74 -17.13 -1.68
N PRO A 50 -22.11 -15.82 -1.71
CA PRO A 50 -21.27 -14.79 -1.15
C PRO A 50 -20.97 -15.15 0.29
N LEU A 51 -19.68 -15.02 0.70
CA LEU A 51 -19.30 -15.22 2.08
C LEU A 51 -20.20 -14.37 2.96
N ALA A 52 -21.00 -15.02 3.82
CA ALA A 52 -21.89 -14.34 4.76
C ALA A 52 -21.06 -13.33 5.57
N ARG A 53 -21.45 -12.07 5.51
CA ARG A 53 -20.85 -11.05 6.36
C ARG A 53 -21.39 -11.26 7.77
N PRO A 54 -20.50 -11.34 8.79
CA PRO A 54 -20.97 -11.42 10.16
C PRO A 54 -21.89 -10.23 10.46
N ALA A 55 -23.03 -10.50 11.05
CA ALA A 55 -23.93 -9.48 11.56
C ALA A 55 -23.20 -8.76 12.70
N GLY A 56 -22.87 -7.49 12.51
CA GLY A 56 -22.12 -6.69 13.47
C GLY A 56 -20.71 -6.29 13.00
N ARG A 57 -20.18 -5.26 13.63
CA ARG A 57 -18.79 -4.82 13.38
C ARG A 57 -17.87 -5.70 14.22
N PRO A 58 -17.01 -6.55 13.61
CA PRO A 58 -16.12 -7.39 14.40
C PRO A 58 -15.20 -6.51 15.26
N ALA A 59 -14.87 -7.00 16.45
CA ALA A 59 -14.00 -6.30 17.39
C ALA A 59 -12.62 -6.01 16.77
N PRO A 60 -11.95 -4.93 17.18
CA PRO A 60 -10.57 -4.69 16.81
C PRO A 60 -9.68 -5.85 17.25
N ASN A 61 -8.61 -6.11 16.48
CA ASN A 61 -7.63 -7.13 16.86
C ASN A 61 -7.04 -6.79 18.24
N PRO A 62 -7.03 -7.70 19.22
CA PRO A 62 -6.61 -7.40 20.60
C PRO A 62 -5.13 -7.02 20.71
N VAL A 63 -4.28 -7.58 19.84
CA VAL A 63 -2.82 -7.31 19.86
C VAL A 63 -2.48 -6.00 19.16
N THR A 64 -3.08 -5.75 17.99
CA THR A 64 -2.72 -4.59 17.15
C THR A 64 -3.70 -3.43 17.29
N GLY A 65 -4.86 -3.64 17.89
CA GLY A 65 -5.97 -2.69 17.94
C GLY A 65 -6.49 -2.29 16.54
N LYS A 66 -6.11 -2.98 15.46
CA LYS A 66 -6.61 -2.70 14.12
C LYS A 66 -8.04 -3.16 13.99
N ALA A 67 -8.91 -2.23 13.66
CA ALA A 67 -10.27 -2.58 13.31
C ALA A 67 -10.31 -3.35 11.98
N PRO A 68 -11.12 -4.40 11.87
CA PRO A 68 -11.33 -5.08 10.60
C PRO A 68 -12.00 -4.14 9.58
N PRO A 69 -11.85 -4.44 8.27
CA PRO A 69 -12.51 -3.67 7.24
C PRO A 69 -14.02 -3.68 7.42
N GLY A 70 -14.63 -2.50 7.55
CA GLY A 70 -16.09 -2.37 7.61
C GLY A 70 -16.78 -2.72 6.28
N PRO A 71 -18.13 -2.83 6.30
CA PRO A 71 -18.93 -3.16 5.11
C PRO A 71 -18.92 -2.04 4.08
N GLY A 72 -18.74 -0.79 4.48
CA GLY A 72 -18.69 0.39 3.61
C GLY A 72 -17.29 0.66 3.05
N TYR A 73 -17.21 1.63 2.15
CA TYR A 73 -15.93 2.10 1.61
C TYR A 73 -15.16 2.92 2.64
N ALA A 74 -13.84 2.74 2.68
CA ALA A 74 -12.97 3.55 3.53
C ALA A 74 -12.89 5.00 3.02
N PRO A 75 -12.70 6.02 3.89
CA PRO A 75 -12.53 7.41 3.47
C PRO A 75 -11.41 7.60 2.42
N SER A 76 -10.34 6.82 2.51
CA SER A 76 -9.27 6.82 1.49
C SER A 76 -9.73 6.31 0.13
N THR A 77 -10.65 5.35 0.08
CA THR A 77 -11.24 4.87 -1.17
C THR A 77 -12.12 5.95 -1.80
N LEU A 78 -12.94 6.64 -0.99
CA LEU A 78 -13.78 7.75 -1.48
C LEU A 78 -12.90 8.87 -2.05
N ALA A 79 -11.85 9.26 -1.31
CA ALA A 79 -10.91 10.27 -1.75
C ALA A 79 -10.20 9.88 -3.07
N HIS A 80 -9.90 8.58 -3.23
CA HIS A 80 -9.29 8.08 -4.47
C HIS A 80 -10.30 8.10 -5.63
N CYS A 81 -11.54 7.66 -5.41
CA CYS A 81 -12.60 7.74 -6.42
C CYS A 81 -12.82 9.18 -6.91
N GLU A 82 -12.86 10.16 -5.99
CA GLU A 82 -12.98 11.57 -6.33
C GLU A 82 -11.78 12.05 -7.16
N THR A 83 -10.55 11.67 -6.78
CA THR A 83 -9.34 12.06 -7.51
C THR A 83 -9.33 11.48 -8.92
N VAL A 84 -9.71 10.21 -9.08
CA VAL A 84 -9.76 9.54 -10.39
C VAL A 84 -10.84 10.15 -11.28
N ALA A 85 -12.04 10.39 -10.73
CA ALA A 85 -13.12 11.03 -11.48
C ALA A 85 -12.75 12.45 -11.91
N ARG A 86 -12.12 13.24 -11.02
CA ARG A 86 -11.62 14.58 -11.36
C ARG A 86 -10.61 14.53 -12.50
N GLY A 87 -9.60 13.65 -12.42
CA GLY A 87 -8.60 13.52 -13.47
C GLY A 87 -9.19 13.10 -14.82
N PHE A 88 -10.23 12.25 -14.81
CA PHE A 88 -10.97 11.91 -16.00
C PHE A 88 -11.62 13.16 -16.64
N TYR A 89 -12.32 13.97 -15.84
CA TYR A 89 -12.94 15.18 -16.38
C TYR A 89 -11.93 16.27 -16.75
N GLU A 90 -10.81 16.37 -16.08
CA GLU A 90 -9.69 17.24 -16.51
C GLU A 90 -9.17 16.83 -17.88
N PHE A 91 -9.00 15.53 -18.13
CA PHE A 91 -8.64 15.01 -19.45
C PHE A 91 -9.72 15.34 -20.51
N CYS A 92 -10.99 15.12 -20.21
CA CYS A 92 -12.09 15.42 -21.13
C CYS A 92 -12.14 16.93 -21.49
N LEU A 93 -11.95 17.81 -20.51
CA LEU A 93 -11.88 19.25 -20.74
C LEU A 93 -10.72 19.64 -21.67
N GLN A 94 -9.54 19.05 -21.49
CA GLN A 94 -8.39 19.25 -22.37
C GLN A 94 -8.63 18.72 -23.79
N ALA A 95 -9.39 17.64 -23.91
CA ALA A 95 -9.77 17.05 -25.18
C ALA A 95 -10.97 17.75 -25.85
N GLY A 96 -11.53 18.80 -25.25
CA GLY A 96 -12.70 19.50 -25.76
C GLY A 96 -13.99 18.67 -25.74
N THR A 97 -14.06 17.65 -24.87
CA THR A 97 -15.21 16.75 -24.72
C THR A 97 -15.76 16.80 -23.29
N GLY A 98 -17.03 16.45 -23.12
CA GLY A 98 -17.69 16.42 -21.81
C GLY A 98 -18.21 17.77 -21.32
N PRO A 99 -18.50 17.89 -20.03
CA PRO A 99 -19.11 19.10 -19.48
C PRO A 99 -18.11 20.26 -19.46
N MET A 100 -18.60 21.48 -19.63
CA MET A 100 -17.77 22.72 -19.67
C MET A 100 -17.03 22.99 -18.35
N VAL A 101 -17.45 22.39 -17.25
CA VAL A 101 -16.85 22.56 -15.93
C VAL A 101 -16.67 21.19 -15.28
N ASN A 102 -15.50 20.96 -14.69
CA ASN A 102 -15.24 19.70 -13.97
C ASN A 102 -16.24 19.52 -12.82
N PRO A 103 -17.06 18.45 -12.82
CA PRO A 103 -18.02 18.18 -11.75
C PRO A 103 -17.38 17.95 -10.37
N PHE A 104 -16.10 17.54 -10.33
CA PHE A 104 -15.33 17.28 -9.12
C PHE A 104 -14.33 18.41 -8.82
N PRO A 105 -14.80 19.60 -8.36
CA PRO A 105 -13.92 20.74 -8.16
C PRO A 105 -12.96 20.53 -6.99
N LEU A 106 -11.87 21.28 -7.02
CA LEU A 106 -10.99 21.41 -5.87
C LEU A 106 -11.59 22.39 -4.87
N ALA A 107 -11.45 22.10 -3.59
CA ALA A 107 -11.80 23.03 -2.54
C ALA A 107 -10.95 24.31 -2.67
N ARG A 108 -11.54 25.46 -2.48
CA ARG A 108 -10.79 26.72 -2.36
C ARG A 108 -9.90 26.57 -1.11
N GLY A 109 -8.59 26.70 -1.28
CA GLY A 109 -7.65 26.64 -0.17
C GLY A 109 -8.02 27.68 0.88
N ARG A 110 -8.44 27.26 2.06
CA ARG A 110 -8.49 28.13 3.22
C ARG A 110 -7.05 28.40 3.64
N GLY A 111 -6.61 29.60 3.42
CA GLY A 111 -5.49 30.27 4.07
C GLY A 111 -4.22 29.45 4.37
N TRP A 112 -3.18 30.18 4.37
CA TRP A 112 -1.84 29.81 4.80
C TRP A 112 -1.82 28.90 6.03
N ARG A 113 -1.20 27.72 5.94
CA ARG A 113 -0.89 26.89 7.11
C ARG A 113 0.48 27.35 7.64
N PRO A 114 0.54 27.93 8.84
CA PRO A 114 1.76 28.58 9.35
C PRO A 114 2.94 27.64 9.65
N HIS A 115 2.75 26.32 9.53
CA HIS A 115 3.76 25.31 9.83
C HIS A 115 4.14 24.41 8.66
N ALA A 116 3.82 24.80 7.43
CA ALA A 116 4.31 24.07 6.27
C ALA A 116 5.79 24.39 6.06
N HIS A 117 6.69 23.45 6.36
CA HIS A 117 8.09 23.55 5.99
C HIS A 117 8.20 23.66 4.46
N ARG A 118 8.62 24.82 3.99
CA ARG A 118 8.85 25.10 2.58
C ARG A 118 10.20 25.75 2.41
N SER A 119 10.86 25.34 1.34
CA SER A 119 12.01 26.12 0.88
C SER A 119 11.52 27.54 0.51
N PRO A 120 12.18 28.60 1.02
CA PRO A 120 11.85 29.97 0.63
C PRO A 120 12.00 30.24 -0.88
N LEU A 121 12.73 29.36 -1.58
CA LEU A 121 12.99 29.44 -3.03
C LEU A 121 11.90 28.77 -3.88
N GLU A 122 10.99 28.01 -3.26
CA GLU A 122 9.90 27.38 -4.01
C GLU A 122 8.62 28.21 -3.98
N PRO A 123 7.97 28.43 -5.14
CA PRO A 123 6.71 29.16 -5.17
C PRO A 123 5.63 28.43 -4.37
N PHE A 124 4.84 29.19 -3.62
CA PHE A 124 3.76 28.64 -2.81
C PHE A 124 2.72 27.92 -3.68
N ARG A 125 2.60 26.60 -3.54
CA ARG A 125 1.50 25.81 -4.09
C ARG A 125 0.58 25.41 -2.94
N ALA A 126 -0.61 25.99 -2.87
CA ALA A 126 -1.63 25.52 -1.94
C ALA A 126 -2.03 24.09 -2.30
N GLU A 127 -1.83 23.15 -1.38
CA GLU A 127 -2.38 21.80 -1.55
C GLU A 127 -3.92 21.91 -1.60
N ARG A 128 -4.48 21.69 -2.79
CA ARG A 128 -5.93 21.67 -2.98
C ARG A 128 -6.42 20.23 -2.89
N SER A 129 -7.32 19.98 -1.97
CA SER A 129 -8.04 18.72 -1.89
C SER A 129 -9.36 18.80 -2.67
N GLY A 130 -9.89 17.66 -3.08
CA GLY A 130 -11.22 17.63 -3.68
C GLY A 130 -12.28 18.18 -2.73
N LEU A 131 -13.25 18.91 -3.27
CA LEU A 131 -14.30 19.60 -2.50
C LEU A 131 -15.17 18.61 -1.70
N PHE A 132 -15.45 17.44 -2.27
CA PHE A 132 -16.31 16.41 -1.69
C PHE A 132 -15.53 15.35 -0.91
N ARG A 133 -14.21 15.55 -0.74
CA ARG A 133 -13.36 14.60 -0.01
C ARG A 133 -13.81 14.47 1.44
N PRO A 134 -14.16 13.25 1.92
CA PRO A 134 -14.52 13.05 3.30
C PRO A 134 -13.32 13.34 4.21
N ARG A 135 -13.58 14.04 5.30
CA ARG A 135 -12.56 14.26 6.33
C ARG A 135 -12.27 12.92 7.02
N ALA A 136 -11.06 12.43 6.89
CA ALA A 136 -10.58 11.29 7.65
C ALA A 136 -9.86 11.81 8.91
N ALA A 137 -10.13 11.19 10.04
CA ALA A 137 -9.33 11.45 11.24
C ALA A 137 -7.87 11.06 10.96
N PRO A 138 -6.89 11.85 11.42
CA PRO A 138 -5.49 11.51 11.27
C PRO A 138 -5.23 10.15 11.94
N ARG A 139 -4.71 9.21 11.16
CA ARG A 139 -4.33 7.90 11.69
C ARG A 139 -2.94 8.05 12.30
N ARG A 140 -2.82 7.78 13.58
CA ARG A 140 -1.50 7.61 14.19
C ARG A 140 -0.90 6.31 13.64
N PRO A 141 0.33 6.36 13.09
CA PRO A 141 1.04 5.13 12.73
C PRO A 141 1.15 4.25 13.97
N ARG A 142 0.93 2.96 13.82
CA ARG A 142 1.04 2.01 14.93
C ARG A 142 2.41 1.38 14.87
N GLN A 143 3.16 1.54 15.92
CA GLN A 143 4.43 0.89 16.11
C GLN A 143 4.20 -0.57 16.52
N ILE A 144 5.04 -1.47 16.02
CA ILE A 144 5.17 -2.83 16.56
C ILE A 144 6.07 -2.70 17.81
N PRO A 145 5.62 -3.05 19.03
CA PRO A 145 6.46 -3.05 20.21
C PRO A 145 7.69 -3.95 20.01
N ASP A 146 8.83 -3.60 20.60
CA ASP A 146 10.09 -4.32 20.36
C ASP A 146 10.03 -5.79 20.82
N GLU A 147 9.36 -6.07 21.94
CA GLU A 147 9.13 -7.46 22.40
C GLU A 147 8.32 -8.24 21.38
N LYS A 148 7.27 -7.62 20.83
CA LYS A 148 6.43 -8.26 19.80
C LYS A 148 7.14 -8.40 18.47
N PHE A 149 8.04 -7.49 18.15
CA PHE A 149 8.91 -7.63 16.99
C PHE A 149 9.88 -8.82 17.17
N SER A 150 10.48 -8.97 18.34
CA SER A 150 11.37 -10.10 18.66
C SER A 150 10.64 -11.45 18.58
N GLU A 151 9.43 -11.55 19.13
CA GLU A 151 8.57 -12.73 18.99
C GLU A 151 8.24 -13.03 17.51
N LEU A 152 7.87 -12.00 16.74
CA LEU A 152 7.58 -12.13 15.31
C LEU A 152 8.80 -12.60 14.53
N PHE A 153 9.97 -12.03 14.82
CA PHE A 153 11.22 -12.40 14.17
C PHE A 153 11.61 -13.86 14.49
N ALA A 154 11.43 -14.29 15.73
CA ALA A 154 11.64 -15.67 16.15
C ALA A 154 10.70 -16.65 15.44
N ALA A 155 9.45 -16.24 15.17
CA ALA A 155 8.46 -17.05 14.46
C ALA A 155 8.75 -17.22 12.96
N LEU A 156 9.74 -16.53 12.40
CA LEU A 156 10.16 -16.69 11.01
C LEU A 156 10.97 -17.99 10.84
N GLY A 157 10.47 -18.88 9.98
CA GLY A 157 11.00 -20.25 9.85
C GLY A 157 12.22 -20.40 8.93
N SER A 158 12.75 -19.35 8.29
CA SER A 158 13.86 -19.46 7.35
C SER A 158 14.82 -18.27 7.40
N HIS A 159 16.08 -18.51 7.03
CA HIS A 159 17.09 -17.45 6.93
C HIS A 159 16.69 -16.37 5.93
N ARG A 160 16.08 -16.76 4.79
CA ARG A 160 15.53 -15.82 3.81
C ARG A 160 14.49 -14.88 4.43
N ASP A 161 13.55 -15.44 5.19
CA ASP A 161 12.44 -14.65 5.73
C ASP A 161 12.93 -13.68 6.83
N ARG A 162 13.92 -14.13 7.61
CA ARG A 162 14.63 -13.29 8.58
C ARG A 162 15.43 -12.18 7.91
N ALA A 163 16.18 -12.49 6.84
CA ALA A 163 16.90 -11.49 6.05
C ALA A 163 15.92 -10.43 5.49
N LEU A 164 14.82 -10.83 4.85
CA LEU A 164 13.81 -9.93 4.33
C LEU A 164 13.27 -8.98 5.39
N VAL A 165 12.90 -9.49 6.56
CA VAL A 165 12.36 -8.67 7.65
C VAL A 165 13.42 -7.73 8.21
N ALA A 166 14.67 -8.21 8.38
CA ALA A 166 15.78 -7.39 8.85
C ALA A 166 16.06 -6.21 7.89
N PHE A 167 16.09 -6.45 6.58
CA PHE A 167 16.22 -5.37 5.58
C PHE A 167 15.03 -4.41 5.60
N TRP A 168 13.79 -4.90 5.72
CA TRP A 168 12.63 -4.01 5.76
C TRP A 168 12.64 -3.09 6.96
N VAL A 169 13.09 -3.57 8.10
CA VAL A 169 13.13 -2.79 9.34
C VAL A 169 14.33 -1.86 9.40
N SER A 170 15.51 -2.28 8.92
CA SER A 170 16.71 -1.44 8.98
C SER A 170 16.77 -0.40 7.85
N ALA A 171 16.45 -0.79 6.62
CA ALA A 171 16.53 0.11 5.46
C ALA A 171 15.23 0.89 5.18
N GLY A 172 14.11 0.54 5.82
CA GLY A 172 12.82 1.20 5.60
C GLY A 172 12.29 1.12 4.16
N VAL A 173 12.82 0.19 3.37
CA VAL A 173 12.50 0.00 1.96
C VAL A 173 11.08 -0.54 1.76
N ARG A 174 10.43 -0.22 0.63
CA ARG A 174 9.15 -0.86 0.30
C ARG A 174 9.36 -2.33 -0.05
N ALA A 175 8.40 -3.18 0.34
CA ALA A 175 8.49 -4.61 0.08
C ALA A 175 8.73 -4.96 -1.40
N SER A 176 8.05 -4.26 -2.31
CA SER A 176 8.24 -4.47 -3.75
C SER A 176 9.59 -3.98 -4.28
N GLU A 177 10.19 -2.97 -3.65
CA GLU A 177 11.51 -2.44 -4.02
C GLU A 177 12.60 -3.45 -3.62
N LEU A 178 12.56 -3.96 -2.38
CA LEU A 178 13.50 -4.99 -1.91
C LEU A 178 13.38 -6.32 -2.68
N LEU A 179 12.15 -6.73 -2.98
CA LEU A 179 11.92 -7.97 -3.73
C LEU A 179 12.36 -7.90 -5.19
N GLY A 180 12.54 -6.71 -5.74
CA GLY A 180 13.10 -6.50 -7.07
C GLY A 180 14.62 -6.37 -7.10
N ALA A 181 15.30 -6.44 -5.95
CA ALA A 181 16.76 -6.35 -5.90
C ALA A 181 17.43 -7.61 -6.47
N THR A 182 18.56 -7.42 -7.13
CA THR A 182 19.44 -8.46 -7.65
C THR A 182 20.55 -8.80 -6.65
N ALA A 183 21.31 -9.85 -6.91
CA ALA A 183 22.43 -10.24 -6.05
C ALA A 183 23.51 -9.16 -5.97
N GLY A 184 23.76 -8.44 -7.09
CA GLY A 184 24.71 -7.33 -7.16
C GLY A 184 24.26 -6.06 -6.45
N ASP A 185 22.98 -5.93 -6.10
CA ASP A 185 22.46 -4.77 -5.39
C ASP A 185 22.77 -4.77 -3.89
N ALA A 186 23.22 -5.89 -3.32
CA ALA A 186 23.56 -6.04 -1.92
C ALA A 186 25.07 -5.91 -1.71
N ASP A 187 25.50 -4.84 -1.05
CA ASP A 187 26.88 -4.59 -0.68
C ASP A 187 27.09 -4.78 0.84
N PRO A 188 27.53 -5.98 1.26
CA PRO A 188 27.79 -6.24 2.67
C PRO A 188 29.00 -5.49 3.23
N GLY A 189 29.95 -5.11 2.35
CA GLY A 189 31.16 -4.36 2.76
C GLY A 189 30.83 -2.94 3.19
N GLN A 190 29.93 -2.28 2.49
CA GLN A 190 29.45 -0.94 2.82
C GLN A 190 28.15 -0.94 3.63
N GLN A 191 27.54 -2.11 3.85
CA GLN A 191 26.24 -2.27 4.50
C GLN A 191 25.13 -1.51 3.77
N LEU A 192 25.15 -1.54 2.43
CA LEU A 192 24.19 -0.88 1.56
C LEU A 192 23.35 -1.89 0.76
N ILE A 193 22.10 -1.54 0.55
CA ILE A 193 21.22 -2.21 -0.41
C ILE A 193 20.75 -1.19 -1.44
N THR A 194 20.98 -1.48 -2.71
CA THR A 194 20.51 -0.67 -3.84
C THR A 194 19.12 -1.10 -4.22
N VAL A 195 18.20 -0.16 -4.42
CA VAL A 195 16.82 -0.45 -4.83
C VAL A 195 16.34 0.54 -5.88
N ILE A 196 15.45 0.07 -6.75
CA ILE A 196 14.74 0.92 -7.72
C ILE A 196 13.47 1.46 -7.05
N ARG A 197 13.39 2.77 -6.88
CA ARG A 197 12.23 3.41 -6.22
C ARG A 197 10.96 3.31 -7.06
N LYS A 198 9.90 2.88 -6.42
CA LYS A 198 8.57 2.84 -7.04
C LYS A 198 8.09 4.28 -7.32
N GLY A 199 7.80 4.57 -8.56
CA GLY A 199 7.31 5.87 -9.03
C GLY A 199 8.36 6.63 -9.83
N THR A 200 9.45 7.07 -9.20
CA THR A 200 10.53 7.81 -9.86
C THR A 200 11.46 6.93 -10.69
N ARG A 201 11.50 5.62 -10.40
CA ARG A 201 12.45 4.64 -10.98
C ARG A 201 13.94 4.97 -10.78
N HIS A 202 14.24 5.90 -9.88
CA HIS A 202 15.63 6.19 -9.52
C HIS A 202 16.23 5.05 -8.70
N LEU A 203 17.50 4.75 -8.98
CA LEU A 203 18.33 3.92 -8.11
C LEU A 203 18.61 4.68 -6.81
N GLN A 204 18.47 4.00 -5.69
CA GLN A 204 18.81 4.56 -4.39
C GLN A 204 19.51 3.51 -3.54
N GLN A 205 20.66 3.88 -3.01
CA GLN A 205 21.37 3.12 -1.99
C GLN A 205 20.82 3.46 -0.62
N LEU A 206 20.56 2.43 0.18
CA LEU A 206 19.99 2.56 1.52
C LEU A 206 20.87 1.77 2.50
N PRO A 207 21.19 2.33 3.67
CA PRO A 207 21.89 1.59 4.70
C PRO A 207 20.99 0.49 5.27
N ALA A 208 21.57 -0.65 5.59
CA ALA A 208 20.91 -1.74 6.26
C ALA A 208 21.78 -2.24 7.42
N SER A 209 21.14 -2.82 8.45
CA SER A 209 21.86 -3.29 9.62
C SER A 209 22.82 -4.45 9.27
N PRO A 210 23.95 -4.60 10.01
CA PRO A 210 24.82 -5.75 9.84
C PRO A 210 24.08 -7.09 9.94
N ASP A 211 23.13 -7.20 10.86
CA ASP A 211 22.31 -8.40 11.04
C ASP A 211 21.54 -8.80 9.78
N ALA A 212 21.07 -7.81 8.99
CA ALA A 212 20.39 -8.08 7.72
C ALA A 212 21.32 -8.83 6.76
N PHE A 213 22.59 -8.44 6.69
CA PHE A 213 23.60 -9.09 5.85
C PHE A 213 24.05 -10.46 6.40
N VAL A 214 24.09 -10.63 7.72
CA VAL A 214 24.33 -11.95 8.33
C VAL A 214 23.24 -12.93 7.92
N TRP A 215 21.96 -12.56 8.07
CA TRP A 215 20.85 -13.41 7.65
C TRP A 215 20.83 -13.64 6.13
N LEU A 216 21.19 -12.61 5.34
CA LEU A 216 21.34 -12.74 3.89
C LEU A 216 22.41 -13.77 3.55
N ARG A 217 23.58 -13.71 4.20
CA ARG A 217 24.67 -14.69 3.96
C ARG A 217 24.27 -16.12 4.29
N LEU A 218 23.57 -16.31 5.42
CA LEU A 218 23.06 -17.63 5.80
C LEU A 218 22.06 -18.16 4.76
N TYR A 219 21.19 -17.29 4.26
CA TYR A 219 20.25 -17.64 3.20
C TYR A 219 20.97 -17.96 1.88
N GLN A 220 21.94 -17.15 1.46
CA GLN A 220 22.74 -17.42 0.25
C GLN A 220 23.48 -18.74 0.37
N ALA A 221 24.08 -19.05 1.50
CA ALA A 221 24.74 -20.34 1.74
C ALA A 221 23.75 -21.52 1.61
N GLN A 222 22.53 -21.38 2.12
CA GLN A 222 21.47 -22.40 2.00
C GLN A 222 21.04 -22.61 0.54
N MET A 223 21.08 -21.58 -0.30
CA MET A 223 20.64 -21.62 -1.70
C MET A 223 21.78 -21.88 -2.70
N HIS A 224 23.01 -21.95 -2.22
CA HIS A 224 24.19 -22.16 -3.05
C HIS A 224 24.07 -23.43 -3.90
N GLY A 225 24.34 -23.31 -5.19
CA GLY A 225 24.22 -24.41 -6.15
C GLY A 225 22.78 -24.83 -6.51
N LEU A 226 21.77 -24.26 -5.86
CA LEU A 226 20.36 -24.55 -6.14
C LEU A 226 19.71 -23.54 -7.10
N VAL A 227 20.20 -22.30 -7.09
CA VAL A 227 19.69 -21.19 -7.92
C VAL A 227 20.86 -20.40 -8.53
N PRO A 228 20.63 -19.68 -9.62
CA PRO A 228 21.60 -18.72 -10.15
C PRO A 228 21.97 -17.66 -9.10
N ALA A 229 23.23 -17.23 -9.09
CA ALA A 229 23.77 -16.27 -8.12
C ALA A 229 24.68 -15.21 -8.78
N GLY A 230 24.49 -14.95 -10.05
CA GLY A 230 25.17 -13.86 -10.76
C GLY A 230 24.69 -12.48 -10.30
N PRO A 231 25.41 -11.40 -10.58
CA PRO A 231 25.09 -10.05 -10.12
C PRO A 231 23.68 -9.57 -10.54
N ASP A 232 23.24 -10.00 -11.72
CA ASP A 232 21.92 -9.61 -12.28
C ASP A 232 20.80 -10.59 -11.92
N ASP A 233 21.13 -11.71 -11.23
CA ASP A 233 20.12 -12.67 -10.82
C ASP A 233 19.30 -12.15 -9.63
N PRO A 234 18.03 -12.58 -9.49
CA PRO A 234 17.21 -12.19 -8.35
C PRO A 234 17.87 -12.51 -7.02
N LEU A 235 17.92 -11.54 -6.11
CA LEU A 235 18.43 -11.76 -4.75
C LEU A 235 17.55 -12.74 -3.97
N TRP A 236 16.24 -12.73 -4.21
CA TRP A 236 15.23 -13.45 -3.42
C TRP A 236 14.54 -14.55 -4.21
N TRP A 237 14.70 -15.79 -3.80
CA TRP A 237 14.12 -16.96 -4.43
C TRP A 237 13.08 -17.65 -3.54
N THR A 238 12.17 -18.43 -4.15
CA THR A 238 11.32 -19.36 -3.41
C THR A 238 12.16 -20.50 -2.81
N LEU A 239 11.79 -21.02 -1.64
CA LEU A 239 12.54 -22.11 -0.95
C LEU A 239 12.10 -23.51 -1.39
N ARG A 240 11.16 -23.62 -2.31
CA ARG A 240 10.64 -24.89 -2.82
C ARG A 240 10.69 -24.92 -4.33
N ARG A 241 10.98 -26.08 -4.88
CA ARG A 241 10.94 -26.30 -6.35
C ARG A 241 9.51 -26.17 -6.90
N PRO A 242 9.35 -25.67 -8.11
CA PRO A 242 10.37 -25.03 -8.94
C PRO A 242 10.82 -23.69 -8.33
N PHE A 243 12.13 -23.48 -8.24
CA PHE A 243 12.68 -22.22 -7.73
C PHE A 243 12.34 -21.07 -8.68
N ARG A 244 11.85 -19.99 -8.14
CA ARG A 244 11.45 -18.77 -8.88
C ARG A 244 11.77 -17.54 -8.06
N ALA A 245 11.93 -16.39 -8.70
CA ALA A 245 12.03 -15.12 -8.02
C ALA A 245 10.83 -14.94 -7.05
N LEU A 246 11.11 -14.49 -5.83
CA LEU A 246 10.12 -14.37 -4.77
C LEU A 246 9.18 -13.21 -5.05
N GLY A 247 7.94 -13.50 -5.36
CA GLY A 247 6.92 -12.47 -5.59
C GLY A 247 6.33 -11.90 -4.29
N TYR A 248 5.81 -10.67 -4.38
CA TYR A 248 5.20 -9.95 -3.25
C TYR A 248 4.16 -10.76 -2.49
N GLN A 249 3.27 -11.48 -3.19
CA GLN A 249 2.22 -12.27 -2.54
C GLN A 249 2.77 -13.44 -1.72
N ALA A 250 3.90 -14.01 -2.12
CA ALA A 250 4.55 -15.08 -1.39
C ALA A 250 5.20 -14.51 -0.11
N ALA A 251 5.96 -13.44 -0.21
CA ALA A 251 6.55 -12.73 0.93
C ALA A 251 5.48 -12.25 1.92
N TYR A 252 4.40 -11.65 1.41
CA TYR A 252 3.26 -11.22 2.23
C TYR A 252 2.61 -12.38 3.00
N ARG A 253 2.44 -13.55 2.37
CA ARG A 253 1.87 -14.74 3.04
C ARG A 253 2.76 -15.27 4.16
N VAL A 254 4.08 -15.26 3.96
CA VAL A 254 5.04 -15.67 5.00
C VAL A 254 4.91 -14.75 6.22
N PHE A 255 5.00 -13.46 6.00
CA PHE A 255 4.88 -12.46 7.05
C PHE A 255 3.53 -12.55 7.78
N ARG A 256 2.43 -12.66 7.03
CA ARG A 256 1.10 -12.83 7.60
C ARG A 256 0.97 -14.07 8.48
N ARG A 257 1.61 -15.18 8.10
CA ARG A 257 1.59 -16.41 8.90
C ARG A 257 2.31 -16.19 10.23
N ALA A 258 3.51 -15.60 10.20
CA ALA A 258 4.25 -15.26 11.41
C ALA A 258 3.49 -14.26 12.30
N SER A 259 2.84 -13.26 11.72
CA SER A 259 1.99 -12.33 12.47
C SER A 259 0.77 -13.02 13.09
N ALA A 260 0.12 -13.93 12.36
CA ALA A 260 -1.07 -14.63 12.80
C ALA A 260 -0.79 -15.64 13.94
N SER A 261 0.40 -16.28 13.97
CA SER A 261 0.79 -17.17 15.09
C SER A 261 0.89 -16.42 16.43
N LEU A 262 1.06 -15.11 16.39
CA LEU A 262 1.07 -14.23 17.56
C LEU A 262 -0.31 -13.57 17.83
N GLY A 263 -1.37 -14.05 17.19
CA GLY A 263 -2.70 -13.44 17.29
C GLY A 263 -2.79 -12.03 16.67
N ALA A 264 -1.76 -11.59 15.96
CA ALA A 264 -1.64 -10.25 15.40
C ALA A 264 -2.07 -10.20 13.91
N ASN A 265 -2.30 -9.00 13.42
CA ASN A 265 -2.62 -8.75 12.00
C ASN A 265 -1.74 -7.65 11.38
N TRP A 266 -0.46 -7.63 11.74
CA TRP A 266 0.52 -6.73 11.13
C TRP A 266 0.67 -7.01 9.64
N SER A 267 1.05 -5.97 8.91
CA SER A 267 1.34 -6.01 7.48
C SER A 267 2.79 -5.60 7.23
N LEU A 268 3.30 -5.88 6.02
CA LEU A 268 4.64 -5.42 5.61
C LEU A 268 4.79 -3.90 5.68
N HIS A 269 3.69 -3.16 5.60
CA HIS A 269 3.72 -1.70 5.73
C HIS A 269 3.99 -1.24 7.17
N ASP A 270 3.56 -2.02 8.16
CA ASP A 270 3.84 -1.74 9.58
C ASP A 270 5.33 -1.87 9.89
N LEU A 271 6.06 -2.78 9.22
CA LEU A 271 7.54 -2.87 9.33
C LEU A 271 8.23 -1.61 8.85
N ARG A 272 7.76 -1.02 7.76
CA ARG A 272 8.31 0.25 7.27
C ARG A 272 8.05 1.41 8.25
N HIS A 273 6.89 1.42 8.91
CA HIS A 273 6.64 2.38 9.98
C HIS A 273 7.60 2.15 11.16
N LEU A 274 7.86 0.89 11.52
CA LEU A 274 8.83 0.56 12.56
C LEU A 274 10.24 1.09 12.22
N ALA A 275 10.69 0.94 10.96
CA ALA A 275 11.95 1.53 10.50
C ALA A 275 12.00 3.03 10.73
N ALA A 276 10.94 3.76 10.38
CA ALA A 276 10.88 5.22 10.54
C ALA A 276 10.87 5.69 12.02
N TYR A 277 10.58 4.80 12.97
CA TYR A 277 10.65 5.12 14.41
C TYR A 277 12.02 4.81 15.01
N ARG A 278 12.82 3.95 14.35
CA ARG A 278 14.15 3.55 14.83
C ARG A 278 15.29 4.40 14.25
N CYS A 279 15.00 5.21 13.22
CA CYS A 279 15.89 6.23 12.68
C CYS A 279 15.72 7.54 13.43
#